data_da11d4dac105c5829649474ef76c27ba
#
_entry.id   da11d4dac105c5829649474ef76c27ba
#
_cell.length_a   1.000
_cell.length_b   1.000
_cell.length_c   1.000
_cell.angle_alpha   90.00
_cell.angle_beta   90.00
_cell.angle_gamma   90.00
#
_symmetry.space_group_name_H-M   'P 1'
#
loop_
_entity.id
_entity.type
_entity.pdbx_description
1 polymer ?
#
loop_
_entity_poly.entity_id
_entity_poly.type
_entity_poly.pdbx_seq_one_letter_code
_entity_poly.pdbx_strand_id
1 'polypeptide(L)'
;MLFRSNVPAGGTLGLYGFGGSAHITAELALKQGVKVHVLTRGKNAQKLALKLGVSSAAGAYDLPPELLDSAIIFAPAGPIIPKTLEGLKPGGTLTLAGIHMSDVPPLNYQQHLFHEKMITSVESNTRKNGEEFLNLAARLNIQPKTREYPLEKAQTALHYLAVGDVEGAGVLRIAND
;
A
#
# COMPACT_ATOMS: atom_id res chain seq x y z
N MET A 1 8.07 -4.72 0.82
CA MET A 1 6.97 -4.59 -0.17
C MET A 1 7.38 -3.70 -1.33
N LEU A 2 7.69 -2.42 -1.15
CA LEU A 2 8.11 -1.53 -2.23
C LEU A 2 9.29 -2.11 -3.04
N PHE A 3 10.32 -2.59 -2.36
CA PHE A 3 11.50 -3.23 -3.02
C PHE A 3 11.18 -4.49 -3.84
N ARG A 4 10.03 -5.13 -3.61
CA ARG A 4 9.60 -6.32 -4.36
C ARG A 4 8.55 -6.01 -5.41
N SER A 5 8.08 -4.77 -5.46
CA SER A 5 7.13 -4.35 -6.48
C SER A 5 7.80 -4.08 -7.84
N ASN A 6 9.12 -4.03 -7.88
CA ASN A 6 9.92 -3.74 -9.08
C ASN A 6 9.54 -2.42 -9.78
N VAL A 7 8.98 -1.45 -9.02
CA VAL A 7 8.68 -0.15 -9.61
C VAL A 7 9.98 0.53 -10.05
N PRO A 8 10.12 0.94 -11.32
CA PRO A 8 11.32 1.61 -11.79
C PRO A 8 11.45 3.04 -11.20
N ALA A 9 12.66 3.59 -11.21
CA ALA A 9 12.88 4.98 -10.83
C ALA A 9 12.03 5.93 -11.69
N GLY A 10 11.29 6.83 -11.05
CA GLY A 10 10.34 7.72 -11.76
C GLY A 10 9.11 7.03 -12.34
N GLY A 11 8.91 5.75 -12.07
CA GLY A 11 7.78 4.97 -12.55
C GLY A 11 6.46 5.29 -11.84
N THR A 12 5.42 4.56 -12.22
CA THR A 12 4.04 4.74 -11.72
C THR A 12 3.63 3.54 -10.87
N LEU A 13 3.25 3.79 -9.62
CA LEU A 13 2.87 2.78 -8.63
C LEU A 13 1.40 2.91 -8.23
N GLY A 14 0.66 1.81 -8.29
CA GLY A 14 -0.68 1.70 -7.71
C GLY A 14 -0.67 1.07 -6.32
N LEU A 15 -1.37 1.68 -5.35
CA LEU A 15 -1.56 1.12 -4.02
C LEU A 15 -3.04 0.83 -3.79
N TYR A 16 -3.37 -0.44 -3.63
CA TYR A 16 -4.74 -0.92 -3.40
C TYR A 16 -4.97 -1.23 -1.93
N GLY A 17 -5.80 -0.38 -1.29
CA GLY A 17 -5.91 -0.28 0.16
C GLY A 17 -4.94 0.76 0.73
N PHE A 18 -5.40 1.55 1.73
CA PHE A 18 -4.60 2.65 2.28
C PHE A 18 -4.71 2.69 3.82
N GLY A 19 -4.09 1.71 4.46
CA GLY A 19 -3.84 1.65 5.91
C GLY A 19 -2.41 2.08 6.27
N GLY A 20 -1.97 1.84 7.50
CA GLY A 20 -0.66 2.27 8.00
C GLY A 20 0.52 1.84 7.12
N SER A 21 0.58 0.58 6.67
CA SER A 21 1.67 0.09 5.80
C SER A 21 1.66 0.75 4.42
N ALA A 22 0.48 0.92 3.82
CA ALA A 22 0.34 1.58 2.52
C ALA A 22 0.70 3.06 2.60
N HIS A 23 0.33 3.74 3.69
CA HIS A 23 0.67 5.14 3.96
C HIS A 23 2.20 5.35 3.97
N ILE A 24 2.93 4.54 4.74
CA ILE A 24 4.40 4.60 4.80
C ILE A 24 5.02 4.27 3.43
N THR A 25 4.48 3.27 2.73
CA THR A 25 4.94 2.89 1.39
C THR A 25 4.73 4.03 0.39
N ALA A 26 3.59 4.72 0.44
CA ALA A 26 3.30 5.86 -0.42
C ALA A 26 4.27 7.01 -0.17
N GLU A 27 4.49 7.38 1.10
CA GLU A 27 5.42 8.45 1.47
C GLU A 27 6.83 8.15 0.98
N LEU A 28 7.31 6.90 1.19
CA LEU A 28 8.61 6.46 0.71
C LEU A 28 8.73 6.54 -0.82
N ALA A 29 7.73 6.05 -1.54
CA ALA A 29 7.69 6.05 -3.00
C ALA A 29 7.71 7.48 -3.56
N LEU A 30 6.89 8.38 -3.01
CA LEU A 30 6.84 9.80 -3.39
C LEU A 30 8.20 10.48 -3.20
N LYS A 31 8.86 10.25 -2.05
CA LYS A 31 10.19 10.82 -1.76
C LYS A 31 11.30 10.23 -2.63
N GLN A 32 11.06 9.11 -3.28
CA GLN A 32 11.93 8.52 -4.29
C GLN A 32 11.57 8.95 -5.74
N GLY A 33 10.64 9.89 -5.91
CA GLY A 33 10.22 10.40 -7.21
C GLY A 33 9.29 9.47 -7.99
N VAL A 34 8.69 8.47 -7.33
CA VAL A 34 7.70 7.57 -7.94
C VAL A 34 6.33 8.27 -7.96
N LYS A 35 5.62 8.19 -9.08
CA LYS A 35 4.25 8.66 -9.21
C LYS A 35 3.30 7.65 -8.57
N VAL A 36 2.51 8.07 -7.60
CA VAL A 36 1.66 7.16 -6.81
C VAL A 36 0.18 7.42 -7.05
N HIS A 37 -0.58 6.36 -7.32
CA HIS A 37 -2.04 6.33 -7.37
C HIS A 37 -2.57 5.43 -6.26
N VAL A 38 -3.62 5.88 -5.54
CA VAL A 38 -4.23 5.12 -4.44
C VAL A 38 -5.65 4.71 -4.80
N LEU A 39 -5.96 3.42 -4.65
CA LEU A 39 -7.28 2.86 -4.89
C LEU A 39 -7.80 2.23 -3.60
N THR A 40 -8.80 2.88 -2.97
CA THR A 40 -9.31 2.47 -1.65
C THR A 40 -10.77 2.85 -1.45
N ARG A 41 -11.50 2.05 -0.66
CA ARG A 41 -12.94 2.25 -0.42
C ARG A 41 -13.23 3.48 0.44
N GLY A 42 -12.41 3.74 1.44
CA GLY A 42 -12.68 4.75 2.46
C GLY A 42 -12.44 6.18 1.98
N LYS A 43 -13.42 7.06 2.05
CA LYS A 43 -13.27 8.47 1.67
C LYS A 43 -12.23 9.22 2.51
N ASN A 44 -12.10 8.88 3.80
CA ASN A 44 -11.07 9.45 4.67
C ASN A 44 -9.67 9.00 4.23
N ALA A 45 -9.51 7.72 3.87
CA ALA A 45 -8.26 7.18 3.34
C ALA A 45 -7.88 7.83 1.99
N GLN A 46 -8.85 8.07 1.08
CA GLN A 46 -8.64 8.81 -0.16
C GLN A 46 -8.15 10.24 0.11
N LYS A 47 -8.82 10.97 1.03
CA LYS A 47 -8.43 12.32 1.43
C LYS A 47 -7.02 12.35 2.06
N LEU A 48 -6.70 11.37 2.91
CA LEU A 48 -5.38 11.26 3.52
C LEU A 48 -4.30 11.03 2.45
N ALA A 49 -4.55 10.15 1.49
CA ALA A 49 -3.64 9.90 0.37
C ALA A 49 -3.38 11.18 -0.45
N LEU A 50 -4.42 11.91 -0.81
CA LEU A 50 -4.29 13.19 -1.54
C LEU A 50 -3.51 14.25 -0.73
N LYS A 51 -3.73 14.33 0.59
CA LYS A 51 -2.96 15.22 1.47
C LYS A 51 -1.47 14.85 1.52
N LEU A 52 -1.14 13.56 1.37
CA LEU A 52 0.24 13.09 1.31
C LEU A 52 0.93 13.47 0.00
N GLY A 53 0.19 13.84 -1.03
CA GLY A 53 0.71 14.26 -2.33
C GLY A 53 0.67 13.17 -3.41
N VAL A 54 -0.14 12.11 -3.26
CA VAL A 54 -0.34 11.15 -4.34
C VAL A 54 -1.04 11.79 -5.54
N SER A 55 -0.77 11.30 -6.73
CA SER A 55 -1.28 11.87 -7.99
C SER A 55 -2.78 11.69 -8.17
N SER A 56 -3.36 10.63 -7.61
CA SER A 56 -4.82 10.44 -7.56
C SER A 56 -5.23 9.48 -6.45
N ALA A 57 -6.50 9.59 -6.02
CA ALA A 57 -7.13 8.63 -5.12
C ALA A 57 -8.55 8.34 -5.59
N ALA A 58 -8.90 7.06 -5.75
CA ALA A 58 -10.16 6.59 -6.32
C ALA A 58 -10.73 5.38 -5.56
N GLY A 59 -11.87 4.84 -6.01
CA GLY A 59 -12.48 3.64 -5.44
C GLY A 59 -11.62 2.39 -5.64
N ALA A 60 -11.76 1.41 -4.73
CA ALA A 60 -10.91 0.21 -4.72
C ALA A 60 -11.01 -0.63 -6.01
N TYR A 61 -12.10 -0.52 -6.75
CA TYR A 61 -12.35 -1.25 -8.00
C TYR A 61 -12.28 -0.36 -9.24
N ASP A 62 -11.94 0.91 -9.08
CA ASP A 62 -11.72 1.81 -10.20
C ASP A 62 -10.40 1.47 -10.90
N LEU A 63 -10.28 1.86 -12.15
CA LEU A 63 -9.00 1.85 -12.84
C LEU A 63 -8.21 3.11 -12.47
N PRO A 64 -6.89 3.01 -12.37
CA PRO A 64 -6.04 4.21 -12.26
C PRO A 64 -6.17 5.05 -13.55
N PRO A 65 -5.88 6.37 -13.47
CA PRO A 65 -6.04 7.27 -14.64
C PRO A 65 -5.02 7.00 -15.75
N GLU A 66 -4.01 6.17 -15.48
CA GLU A 66 -3.00 5.73 -16.43
C GLU A 66 -2.52 4.32 -16.07
N LEU A 67 -1.88 3.62 -17.00
CA LEU A 67 -1.31 2.30 -16.74
C LEU A 67 -0.12 2.38 -15.77
N LEU A 68 -0.03 1.41 -14.88
CA LEU A 68 0.96 1.33 -13.82
C LEU A 68 2.16 0.46 -14.23
N ASP A 69 3.36 0.87 -13.85
CA ASP A 69 4.55 0.01 -13.94
C ASP A 69 4.49 -1.09 -12.88
N SER A 70 3.89 -0.79 -11.73
CA SER A 70 3.77 -1.72 -10.63
C SER A 70 2.54 -1.42 -9.77
N ALA A 71 2.05 -2.46 -9.07
CA ALA A 71 0.97 -2.31 -8.10
C ALA A 71 1.25 -3.14 -6.83
N ILE A 72 0.76 -2.66 -5.69
CA ILE A 72 0.80 -3.39 -4.42
C ILE A 72 -0.61 -3.44 -3.84
N ILE A 73 -1.11 -4.65 -3.55
CA ILE A 73 -2.39 -4.85 -2.86
C ILE A 73 -2.12 -5.08 -1.39
N PHE A 74 -2.56 -4.14 -0.55
CA PHE A 74 -2.57 -4.26 0.92
C PHE A 74 -3.93 -4.73 1.45
N ALA A 75 -5.00 -4.54 0.68
CA ALA A 75 -6.33 -4.99 1.05
C ALA A 75 -6.43 -6.53 1.01
N PRO A 76 -7.04 -7.19 2.00
CA PRO A 76 -7.19 -8.66 2.03
C PRO A 76 -8.32 -9.14 1.10
N ALA A 77 -8.32 -8.73 -0.16
CA ALA A 77 -9.44 -8.91 -1.10
C ALA A 77 -8.95 -9.44 -2.46
N GLY A 78 -9.04 -10.74 -2.68
CA GLY A 78 -8.70 -11.40 -3.94
C GLY A 78 -9.44 -10.85 -5.17
N PRO A 79 -10.75 -10.50 -5.10
CA PRO A 79 -11.50 -9.93 -6.22
C PRO A 79 -10.91 -8.64 -6.83
N ILE A 80 -10.00 -7.94 -6.14
CA ILE A 80 -9.32 -6.76 -6.68
C ILE A 80 -8.24 -7.14 -7.70
N ILE A 81 -7.70 -8.37 -7.62
CA ILE A 81 -6.54 -8.81 -8.41
C ILE A 81 -6.76 -8.68 -9.91
N PRO A 82 -7.84 -9.22 -10.52
CA PRO A 82 -8.05 -9.09 -11.96
C PRO A 82 -8.07 -7.62 -12.41
N LYS A 83 -8.77 -6.77 -11.67
CA LYS A 83 -8.89 -5.35 -11.98
C LYS A 83 -7.55 -4.61 -11.88
N THR A 84 -6.73 -4.98 -10.90
CA THR A 84 -5.37 -4.44 -10.77
C THR A 84 -4.50 -4.84 -11.94
N LEU A 85 -4.58 -6.10 -12.39
CA LEU A 85 -3.83 -6.59 -13.56
C LEU A 85 -4.23 -5.88 -14.86
N GLU A 86 -5.52 -5.52 -15.02
CA GLU A 86 -5.95 -4.70 -16.15
C GLU A 86 -5.26 -3.33 -16.19
N GLY A 87 -5.03 -2.74 -15.01
CA GLY A 87 -4.37 -1.44 -14.85
C GLY A 87 -2.85 -1.46 -15.01
N LEU A 88 -2.21 -2.63 -15.20
CA LEU A 88 -0.76 -2.72 -15.39
C LEU A 88 -0.36 -2.57 -16.85
N LYS A 89 0.78 -1.93 -17.08
CA LYS A 89 1.51 -1.97 -18.34
C LYS A 89 1.95 -3.39 -18.68
N PRO A 90 2.28 -3.70 -19.96
CA PRO A 90 3.05 -4.88 -20.31
C PRO A 90 4.34 -4.96 -19.48
N GLY A 91 4.71 -6.15 -18.98
CA GLY A 91 5.85 -6.35 -18.07
C GLY A 91 5.64 -5.88 -16.64
N GLY A 92 4.47 -5.32 -16.32
CA GLY A 92 4.17 -4.78 -14.99
C GLY A 92 4.05 -5.85 -13.90
N THR A 93 4.38 -5.47 -12.66
CA THR A 93 4.38 -6.37 -11.50
C THR A 93 3.27 -6.05 -10.52
N LEU A 94 2.46 -7.04 -10.17
CA LEU A 94 1.52 -7.00 -9.05
C LEU A 94 2.12 -7.71 -7.84
N THR A 95 2.25 -7.00 -6.71
CA THR A 95 2.70 -7.55 -5.44
C THR A 95 1.54 -7.66 -4.44
N LEU A 96 1.27 -8.88 -3.98
CA LEU A 96 0.25 -9.16 -2.96
C LEU A 96 0.88 -9.05 -1.57
N ALA A 97 0.43 -8.07 -0.79
CA ALA A 97 0.95 -7.78 0.54
C ALA A 97 -0.14 -7.88 1.63
N GLY A 98 -1.35 -8.26 1.27
CA GLY A 98 -2.45 -8.50 2.21
C GLY A 98 -2.21 -9.77 3.03
N ILE A 99 -2.37 -9.67 4.35
CA ILE A 99 -2.44 -10.83 5.24
C ILE A 99 -3.88 -11.36 5.21
N HIS A 100 -4.07 -12.67 5.20
CA HIS A 100 -5.40 -13.32 5.12
C HIS A 100 -6.21 -12.89 3.88
N MET A 101 -5.55 -12.79 2.74
CA MET A 101 -6.19 -12.49 1.46
C MET A 101 -7.19 -13.60 1.11
N SER A 102 -8.37 -13.22 0.64
CA SER A 102 -9.31 -14.18 0.06
C SER A 102 -8.77 -14.74 -1.26
N ASP A 103 -9.33 -15.87 -1.69
CA ASP A 103 -8.88 -16.57 -2.89
C ASP A 103 -8.81 -15.65 -4.12
N VAL A 104 -7.84 -15.96 -4.97
CA VAL A 104 -7.71 -15.32 -6.28
C VAL A 104 -8.80 -15.86 -7.20
N PRO A 105 -9.68 -15.02 -7.76
CA PRO A 105 -10.67 -15.50 -8.71
C PRO A 105 -10.01 -16.00 -10.00
N PRO A 106 -10.73 -16.76 -10.84
CA PRO A 106 -10.23 -17.17 -12.16
C PRO A 106 -9.72 -15.97 -12.96
N LEU A 107 -8.55 -16.11 -13.55
CA LEU A 107 -7.91 -15.09 -14.38
C LEU A 107 -8.08 -15.46 -15.86
N ASN A 108 -8.46 -14.48 -16.69
CA ASN A 108 -8.36 -14.61 -18.13
C ASN A 108 -6.89 -14.41 -18.54
N TYR A 109 -6.27 -15.46 -19.10
CA TYR A 109 -4.84 -15.42 -19.46
C TYR A 109 -4.50 -14.26 -20.39
N GLN A 110 -5.29 -14.10 -21.47
CA GLN A 110 -5.03 -13.09 -22.49
C GLN A 110 -5.08 -11.66 -21.93
N GLN A 111 -6.01 -11.40 -21.04
CA GLN A 111 -6.24 -10.06 -20.48
C GLN A 111 -5.31 -9.76 -19.30
N HIS A 112 -5.05 -10.75 -18.46
CA HIS A 112 -4.41 -10.52 -17.17
C HIS A 112 -2.92 -10.86 -17.14
N LEU A 113 -2.45 -11.81 -17.98
CA LEU A 113 -1.08 -12.33 -17.89
C LEU A 113 -0.29 -12.29 -19.20
N PHE A 114 -0.94 -12.37 -20.35
CA PHE A 114 -0.30 -12.58 -21.66
C PHE A 114 0.83 -11.59 -21.98
N HIS A 115 0.73 -10.35 -21.52
CA HIS A 115 1.72 -9.30 -21.78
C HIS A 115 2.86 -9.27 -20.73
N GLU A 116 3.41 -10.43 -20.37
CA GLU A 116 4.53 -10.58 -19.44
C GLU A 116 4.25 -10.01 -18.03
N LYS A 117 2.97 -9.90 -17.63
CA LYS A 117 2.59 -9.41 -16.33
C LYS A 117 2.92 -10.44 -15.24
N MET A 118 3.47 -9.98 -14.14
CA MET A 118 3.87 -10.83 -13.02
C MET A 118 2.96 -10.63 -11.81
N ILE A 119 2.65 -11.73 -11.11
CA ILE A 119 2.03 -11.71 -9.78
C ILE A 119 3.03 -12.33 -8.81
N THR A 120 3.30 -11.63 -7.73
CA THR A 120 4.15 -12.12 -6.64
C THR A 120 3.52 -11.82 -5.30
N SER A 121 3.95 -12.53 -4.26
CA SER A 121 3.50 -12.27 -2.88
C SER A 121 4.67 -11.90 -2.00
N VAL A 122 4.36 -11.28 -0.86
CA VAL A 122 5.32 -11.06 0.23
C VAL A 122 4.75 -11.65 1.51
N GLU A 123 5.54 -12.49 2.17
CA GLU A 123 5.16 -13.05 3.46
C GLU A 123 5.57 -12.11 4.59
N SER A 124 6.84 -11.89 4.77
CA SER A 124 7.37 -11.10 5.87
C SER A 124 8.61 -10.31 5.43
N ASN A 125 9.26 -9.68 6.37
CA ASN A 125 10.54 -9.01 6.16
C ASN A 125 11.66 -9.78 6.87
N THR A 126 12.86 -9.75 6.28
CA THR A 126 14.08 -10.19 6.95
C THR A 126 14.63 -9.08 7.83
N ARG A 127 15.55 -9.39 8.75
CA ARG A 127 16.31 -8.38 9.53
C ARG A 127 16.95 -7.35 8.58
N LYS A 128 17.59 -7.81 7.52
CA LYS A 128 18.23 -6.96 6.51
C LYS A 128 17.23 -5.98 5.87
N ASN A 129 16.02 -6.43 5.51
CA ASN A 129 14.99 -5.54 4.97
C ASN A 129 14.57 -4.47 5.99
N GLY A 130 14.52 -4.82 7.28
CA GLY A 130 14.22 -3.86 8.35
C GLY A 130 15.32 -2.79 8.48
N GLU A 131 16.58 -3.20 8.52
CA GLU A 131 17.73 -2.31 8.58
C GLU A 131 17.80 -1.38 7.36
N GLU A 132 17.65 -1.91 6.15
CA GLU A 132 17.63 -1.13 4.91
C GLU A 132 16.47 -0.11 4.92
N PHE A 133 15.28 -0.51 5.36
CA PHE A 133 14.12 0.37 5.45
C PHE A 133 14.34 1.49 6.46
N LEU A 134 14.81 1.19 7.68
CA LEU A 134 15.04 2.19 8.72
C LEU A 134 16.11 3.22 8.30
N ASN A 135 17.19 2.76 7.70
CA ASN A 135 18.24 3.63 7.16
C ASN A 135 17.68 4.55 6.05
N LEU A 136 16.86 4.00 5.16
CA LEU A 136 16.24 4.77 4.09
C LEU A 136 15.20 5.76 4.64
N ALA A 137 14.38 5.34 5.61
CA ALA A 137 13.37 6.16 6.26
C ALA A 137 14.01 7.36 6.99
N ALA A 138 15.10 7.13 7.72
CA ALA A 138 15.85 8.20 8.38
C ALA A 138 16.43 9.19 7.36
N ARG A 139 17.09 8.70 6.31
CA ARG A 139 17.70 9.52 5.26
C ARG A 139 16.68 10.37 4.50
N LEU A 140 15.48 9.82 4.25
CA LEU A 140 14.40 10.51 3.55
C LEU A 140 13.47 11.27 4.50
N ASN A 141 13.73 11.25 5.81
CA ASN A 141 12.88 11.88 6.81
C ASN A 141 11.41 11.45 6.67
N ILE A 142 11.16 10.12 6.68
CA ILE A 142 9.80 9.57 6.63
C ILE A 142 9.10 9.84 7.95
N GLN A 143 7.95 10.51 7.90
CA GLN A 143 7.17 10.88 9.08
C GLN A 143 5.72 10.42 8.92
N PRO A 144 5.43 9.15 9.23
CA PRO A 144 4.08 8.64 9.08
C PRO A 144 3.11 9.37 10.03
N LYS A 145 1.90 9.63 9.55
CA LYS A 145 0.85 10.13 10.42
C LYS A 145 0.50 9.08 11.47
N THR A 146 0.62 9.44 12.75
CA THR A 146 0.30 8.58 13.87
C THR A 146 -0.78 9.20 14.75
N ARG A 147 -1.58 8.34 15.40
CA ARG A 147 -2.46 8.70 16.53
C ARG A 147 -1.98 7.93 17.75
N GLU A 148 -1.49 8.66 18.73
CA GLU A 148 -0.97 8.07 19.97
C GLU A 148 -2.08 7.82 20.99
N TYR A 149 -1.93 6.73 21.73
CA TYR A 149 -2.78 6.34 22.84
C TYR A 149 -1.90 5.89 24.01
N PRO A 150 -2.23 6.25 25.26
CA PRO A 150 -1.55 5.66 26.40
C PRO A 150 -1.85 4.15 26.47
N LEU A 151 -0.96 3.37 27.05
CA LEU A 151 -1.09 1.90 27.11
C LEU A 151 -2.42 1.46 27.71
N GLU A 152 -2.90 2.16 28.74
CA GLU A 152 -4.19 1.88 29.42
C GLU A 152 -5.40 2.04 28.49
N LYS A 153 -5.24 2.74 27.36
CA LYS A 153 -6.26 2.92 26.33
C LYS A 153 -6.12 1.96 25.13
N ALA A 154 -5.32 0.90 25.27
CA ALA A 154 -5.10 -0.09 24.20
C ALA A 154 -6.41 -0.67 23.66
N GLN A 155 -7.36 -1.01 24.53
CA GLN A 155 -8.69 -1.51 24.14
C GLN A 155 -9.45 -0.50 23.26
N THR A 156 -9.38 0.77 23.61
CA THR A 156 -9.99 1.87 22.84
C THR A 156 -9.31 2.04 21.50
N ALA A 157 -7.97 1.97 21.45
CA ALA A 157 -7.21 2.05 20.21
C ALA A 157 -7.56 0.90 19.26
N LEU A 158 -7.69 -0.34 19.77
CA LEU A 158 -8.11 -1.51 18.98
C LEU A 158 -9.54 -1.35 18.47
N HIS A 159 -10.45 -0.81 19.27
CA HIS A 159 -11.81 -0.52 18.81
C HIS A 159 -11.81 0.48 17.64
N TYR A 160 -11.11 1.61 17.76
CA TYR A 160 -11.00 2.57 16.66
C TYR A 160 -10.37 1.97 15.40
N LEU A 161 -9.37 1.11 15.56
CA LEU A 161 -8.77 0.39 14.43
C LEU A 161 -9.80 -0.53 13.76
N ALA A 162 -10.56 -1.28 14.54
CA ALA A 162 -11.57 -2.23 14.03
C ALA A 162 -12.70 -1.53 13.25
N VAL A 163 -13.12 -0.34 13.68
CA VAL A 163 -14.17 0.44 12.98
C VAL A 163 -13.60 1.37 11.89
N GLY A 164 -12.28 1.36 11.66
CA GLY A 164 -11.64 2.17 10.62
C GLY A 164 -11.51 3.65 10.93
N ASP A 165 -11.56 4.04 12.21
CA ASP A 165 -11.47 5.43 12.69
C ASP A 165 -10.04 5.82 13.12
N VAL A 166 -9.03 5.19 12.54
CA VAL A 166 -7.62 5.55 12.72
C VAL A 166 -7.06 6.05 11.40
N GLU A 167 -6.70 7.33 11.36
CA GLU A 167 -5.95 7.88 10.23
C GLU A 167 -4.44 7.61 10.40
N GLY A 168 -3.83 6.93 9.42
CA GLY A 168 -2.42 6.54 9.48
C GLY A 168 -2.20 5.30 10.33
N ALA A 169 -1.42 5.40 11.40
CA ALA A 169 -1.12 4.30 12.31
C ALA A 169 -1.45 4.63 13.76
N GLY A 170 -2.08 3.70 14.48
CA GLY A 170 -2.25 3.78 15.94
C GLY A 170 -0.96 3.36 16.65
N VAL A 171 -0.51 4.14 17.62
CA VAL A 171 0.69 3.86 18.43
C VAL A 171 0.32 3.87 19.91
N LEU A 172 0.71 2.82 20.62
CA LEU A 172 0.61 2.77 22.08
C LEU A 172 1.88 3.33 22.72
N ARG A 173 1.74 4.34 23.55
CA ARG A 173 2.85 4.87 24.35
C ARG A 173 2.99 4.01 25.62
N ILE A 174 4.11 3.30 25.74
CA ILE A 174 4.37 2.36 26.85
C ILE A 174 5.13 3.05 27.98
N ALA A 175 6.00 4.01 27.69
CA ALA A 175 6.74 4.79 28.67
C ALA A 175 6.60 6.27 28.36
N ASN A 176 6.66 7.10 29.40
CA ASN A 176 6.87 8.55 29.26
C ASN A 176 8.39 8.76 29.27
N ASP A 177 8.93 9.36 28.21
CA ASP A 177 10.30 9.85 28.16
C ASP A 177 10.46 11.07 29.08
#